data_8f9e810a14a8c6500cb42ee97ca96f9e
#
_entry.id   8f9e810a14a8c6500cb42ee97ca96f9e
#
_cell.length_a   1.000
_cell.length_b   1.000
_cell.length_c   1.000
_cell.angle_alpha   90.00
_cell.angle_beta   90.00
_cell.angle_gamma   90.00
#
_symmetry.space_group_name_H-M   'P 1'
#
loop_
_entity.id
_entity.type
_entity.pdbx_description
1 polymer ?
#
loop_
_entity_poly.entity_id
_entity_poly.type
_entity_poly.pdbx_seq_one_letter_code
_entity_poly.pdbx_strand_id
1 'polypeptide(L)' 'MGNPNEVWGRRLKEAREATALSQRELGIKAGLDPSVASTRINRYELGIHKADYPTSQRLAGVLQVPVA' A
#
# COMPACT_ATOMS: atom_id res chain seq x y z
N MET A 1 -8.47 3.77 -19.61
CA MET A 1 -8.88 3.35 -18.27
C MET A 1 -7.76 2.56 -17.61
N GLY A 2 -7.49 2.82 -16.34
CA GLY A 2 -6.49 2.08 -15.61
C GLY A 2 -6.92 0.64 -15.35
N ASN A 3 -5.94 -0.26 -15.19
CA ASN A 3 -6.23 -1.62 -14.79
C ASN A 3 -6.59 -1.66 -13.29
N PRO A 4 -7.13 -2.79 -12.77
CA PRO A 4 -7.51 -2.89 -11.36
C PRO A 4 -6.36 -2.62 -10.38
N ASN A 5 -5.12 -2.98 -10.74
CA ASN A 5 -3.97 -2.72 -9.88
C ASN A 5 -3.67 -1.22 -9.79
N GLU A 6 -3.85 -0.48 -10.87
CA GLU A 6 -3.65 0.98 -10.87
C GLU A 6 -4.70 1.67 -10.02
N VAL A 7 -5.96 1.23 -10.09
CA VAL A 7 -7.04 1.79 -9.29
C VAL A 7 -6.78 1.53 -7.81
N TRP A 8 -6.43 0.29 -7.46
CA TRP A 8 -6.12 -0.08 -6.09
C TRP A 8 -4.92 0.68 -5.56
N GLY A 9 -3.87 0.81 -6.37
CA GLY A 9 -2.66 1.53 -5.99
C GLY A 9 -2.91 3.00 -5.71
N ARG A 10 -3.75 3.63 -6.52
CA ARG A 10 -4.12 5.04 -6.31
C ARG A 10 -4.89 5.21 -5.01
N ARG A 11 -5.81 4.29 -4.71
CA ARG A 11 -6.55 4.31 -3.44
C ARG A 11 -5.62 4.10 -2.25
N LEU A 12 -4.64 3.20 -2.38
CA LEU A 12 -3.64 2.99 -1.35
C LEU A 12 -2.87 4.28 -1.06
N LYS A 13 -2.43 4.96 -2.11
CA LYS A 13 -1.69 6.21 -1.98
C LYS A 13 -2.54 7.29 -1.29
N GLU A 14 -3.79 7.44 -1.71
CA GLU A 14 -4.70 8.42 -1.12
C GLU A 14 -4.91 8.14 0.37
N ALA A 15 -5.15 6.88 0.73
CA ALA A 15 -5.35 6.50 2.13
C ALA A 15 -4.08 6.74 2.95
N ARG A 16 -2.90 6.42 2.38
CA ARG A 16 -1.63 6.66 3.05
C ARG A 16 -1.42 8.15 3.31
N GLU A 17 -1.66 8.98 2.31
CA GLU A 17 -1.50 10.43 2.44
C GLU A 17 -2.49 11.01 3.46
N ALA A 18 -3.68 10.45 3.51
CA ALA A 18 -4.69 10.89 4.50
C ALA A 18 -4.28 10.57 5.94
N THR A 19 -3.43 9.55 6.14
CA THR A 19 -2.91 9.22 7.47
C THR A 19 -1.54 9.84 7.76
N ALA A 20 -1.02 10.65 6.83
CA ALA A 20 0.27 11.33 6.95
C ALA A 20 1.46 10.38 7.15
N LEU A 21 1.36 9.16 6.62
CA LEU A 21 2.46 8.21 6.67
C LEU A 21 3.32 8.31 5.42
N SER A 22 4.64 8.12 5.58
CA SER A 22 5.50 7.94 4.42
C SER A 22 5.31 6.53 3.86
N GLN A 23 5.79 6.30 2.64
CA GLN A 23 5.77 4.95 2.06
C GLN A 23 6.54 3.96 2.94
N ARG A 24 7.69 4.38 3.46
CA ARG A 24 8.50 3.55 4.34
C ARG A 24 7.77 3.21 5.63
N GLU A 25 7.18 4.22 6.27
CA GLU A 25 6.43 4.02 7.50
C GLU A 25 5.26 3.06 7.31
N LEU A 26 4.50 3.25 6.24
CA LEU A 26 3.39 2.34 5.94
C LEU A 26 3.89 0.92 5.74
N GLY A 27 4.96 0.75 4.96
CA GLY A 27 5.51 -0.58 4.71
C GLY A 27 5.97 -1.28 5.98
N ILE A 28 6.70 -0.58 6.84
CA ILE A 28 7.17 -1.15 8.11
C ILE A 28 5.99 -1.53 9.00
N LYS A 29 4.99 -0.67 9.13
CA LYS A 29 3.81 -0.96 9.93
C LYS A 29 3.02 -2.15 9.39
N ALA A 30 3.07 -2.37 8.09
CA ALA A 30 2.41 -3.52 7.44
C ALA A 30 3.26 -4.79 7.48
N GLY A 31 4.41 -4.77 8.15
CA GLY A 31 5.24 -5.95 8.32
C GLY A 31 6.25 -6.20 7.21
N LEU A 32 6.48 -5.24 6.33
CA LEU A 32 7.51 -5.37 5.30
C LEU A 32 8.89 -5.10 5.91
N ASP A 33 9.89 -5.76 5.34
CA ASP A 33 11.28 -5.52 5.76
C ASP A 33 11.64 -4.05 5.50
N PRO A 34 12.25 -3.35 6.47
CA PRO A 34 12.60 -1.93 6.29
C PRO A 34 13.45 -1.65 5.06
N SER A 35 14.28 -2.60 4.62
CA SER A 35 15.15 -2.40 3.46
C SER A 35 14.39 -2.31 2.14
N VAL A 36 13.16 -2.83 2.09
CA VAL A 36 12.33 -2.84 0.87
C VAL A 36 10.99 -2.14 1.04
N ALA A 37 10.68 -1.66 2.24
CA ALA A 37 9.36 -1.12 2.54
C ALA A 37 8.95 0.01 1.60
N SER A 38 9.76 1.03 1.47
CA SER A 38 9.47 2.18 0.60
C SER A 38 9.31 1.75 -0.86
N THR A 39 10.23 0.94 -1.35
CA THR A 39 10.22 0.48 -2.75
C THR A 39 8.97 -0.36 -3.04
N ARG A 40 8.61 -1.26 -2.13
CA ARG A 40 7.43 -2.09 -2.34
C ARG A 40 6.14 -1.28 -2.33
N ILE A 41 5.98 -0.40 -1.35
CA ILE A 41 4.79 0.46 -1.29
C ILE A 41 4.70 1.32 -2.55
N ASN A 42 5.82 1.89 -2.99
CA ASN A 42 5.83 2.70 -4.21
C ASN A 42 5.33 1.90 -5.42
N ARG A 43 5.79 0.66 -5.58
CA ARG A 43 5.37 -0.20 -6.68
C ARG A 43 3.90 -0.57 -6.61
N TYR A 44 3.39 -0.81 -5.39
CA TYR A 44 1.96 -1.05 -5.22
C TYR A 44 1.15 0.19 -5.62
N GLU A 45 1.58 1.37 -5.19
CA GLU A 45 0.86 2.62 -5.49
C GLU A 45 0.86 2.93 -6.99
N LEU A 46 1.91 2.55 -7.70
CA LEU A 46 2.00 2.75 -9.15
C LEU A 46 1.28 1.67 -9.95
N GLY A 47 0.80 0.61 -9.30
CA GLY A 47 0.13 -0.48 -10.00
C GLY A 47 1.08 -1.43 -10.72
N ILE A 48 2.40 -1.33 -10.46
CA ILE A 48 3.40 -2.18 -11.09
C ILE A 48 3.37 -3.58 -10.49
N HIS A 49 3.19 -3.68 -9.18
CA HIS A 49 3.08 -4.94 -8.47
C HIS A 49 1.77 -4.99 -7.71
N LYS A 50 1.25 -6.20 -7.56
CA LYS A 50 0.05 -6.45 -6.78
C LYS A 50 0.45 -7.00 -5.42
N ALA A 51 -0.10 -6.43 -4.35
CA ALA A 51 0.08 -6.99 -3.01
C ALA A 51 -0.76 -8.27 -2.90
N ASP A 52 -0.19 -9.31 -2.26
CA ASP A 52 -0.96 -10.51 -1.98
C ASP A 52 -2.04 -10.20 -0.92
N TYR A 53 -2.94 -11.15 -0.71
CA TYR A 53 -4.07 -10.92 0.19
C TYR A 53 -3.63 -10.63 1.63
N PRO A 54 -2.71 -11.41 2.24
CA PRO A 54 -2.24 -11.09 3.59
C PRO A 54 -1.60 -9.69 3.70
N THR A 55 -0.80 -9.30 2.72
CA THR A 55 -0.20 -7.96 2.71
C THR A 55 -1.26 -6.88 2.57
N SER A 56 -2.23 -7.09 1.67
CA SER A 56 -3.36 -6.16 1.49
C SER A 56 -4.14 -5.98 2.79
N GLN A 57 -4.40 -7.07 3.52
CA GLN A 57 -5.09 -7.00 4.79
C GLN A 57 -4.30 -6.20 5.83
N ARG A 58 -2.99 -6.40 5.89
CA ARG A 58 -2.14 -5.65 6.83
C ARG A 58 -2.11 -4.16 6.49
N LEU A 59 -2.02 -3.83 5.20
CA LEU A 59 -2.08 -2.44 4.75
C LEU A 59 -3.41 -1.79 5.11
N ALA A 60 -4.51 -2.49 4.84
CA ALA A 60 -5.84 -2.00 5.19
C ALA A 60 -5.98 -1.79 6.70
N GLY A 61 -5.43 -2.69 7.50
CA GLY A 61 -5.44 -2.57 8.96
C GLY A 61 -4.69 -1.34 9.45
N VAL A 62 -3.51 -1.08 8.88
CA VAL A 62 -2.72 0.10 9.25
C VAL A 62 -3.46 1.38 8.88
N LEU A 63 -4.09 1.41 7.72
CA LEU A 63 -4.78 2.59 7.22
C LEU A 63 -6.22 2.70 7.71
N GLN A 64 -6.73 1.65 8.36
CA GLN A 64 -8.09 1.58 8.88
C GLN A 64 -9.14 1.78 7.79
N VAL A 65 -8.93 1.12 6.65
CA VAL A 65 -9.85 1.14 5.52
C VAL A 65 -10.26 -0.28 5.17
N PRO A 66 -11.41 -0.48 4.51
CA PRO A 66 -11.83 -1.81 4.08
C PRO A 66 -10.86 -2.39 3.05
N VAL A 67 -10.69 -3.71 3.08
CA VAL A 67 -10.00 -4.42 2.01
C VAL A 67 -10.93 -4.45 0.82
N ALA A 68 -10.50 -3.87 -0.27
CA ALA A 68 -11.34 -3.77 -1.46
C ALA A 68 -11.13 -4.96 -2.40
#